data_5c13e5eca22ba73953803ec44dc0247a
#
_entry.id   5c13e5eca22ba73953803ec44dc0247a
#
_cell.length_a   1.000
_cell.length_b   1.000
_cell.length_c   1.000
_cell.angle_alpha   90.00
_cell.angle_beta   90.00
_cell.angle_gamma   90.00
#
_symmetry.space_group_name_H-M   'P 1'
#
loop_
_entity.id
_entity.type
_entity.pdbx_description
1 polymer ?
#
loop_
_entity_poly.entity_id
_entity_poly.type
_entity_poly.pdbx_seq_one_letter_code
_entity_poly.pdbx_strand_id
1 'polypeptide(L)'
;EELEGLVEGLKSKIQGFVVEDGSDMGSLVQNLKTRIQDFQSVGEVQEIGRILSVGDGIAQIQGLDRAVYGELVEFETGVQGMVMDLSRNSVGCVLLGQEAGLREGSIVTRTGRPADVPVGEAMLGRVVDALGQPLDGMGPIRTTETRPIEHEASGVISREPVNAPLQTGILAIDAMIPIGRGQRELIIGDRQTGKTAIAVDTILNQKGEDVICIYVAIGQK
;
A
#
# COMPACT_ATOMS: atom_id res chain seq x y z
N GLU A 1 30.23 13.92 11.60
CA GLU A 1 31.58 13.95 12.24
C GLU A 1 32.26 12.58 12.28
N GLU A 2 31.61 11.48 12.73
CA GLU A 2 32.23 10.13 12.71
C GLU A 2 32.46 9.56 11.30
N LEU A 3 31.55 9.80 10.36
CA LEU A 3 31.69 9.38 8.96
C LEU A 3 32.75 10.18 8.20
N GLU A 4 32.92 11.45 8.52
CA GLU A 4 33.98 12.28 7.93
C GLU A 4 35.34 11.83 8.39
N GLY A 5 35.50 11.48 9.67
CA GLY A 5 36.73 10.91 10.23
C GLY A 5 37.11 9.57 9.60
N LEU A 6 36.12 8.71 9.25
CA LEU A 6 36.35 7.44 8.60
C LEU A 6 36.76 7.59 7.12
N VAL A 7 36.19 8.57 6.41
CA VAL A 7 36.56 8.89 5.03
C VAL A 7 37.96 9.50 4.94
N GLU A 8 38.33 10.38 5.89
CA GLU A 8 39.68 10.92 5.94
C GLU A 8 40.74 9.89 6.36
N GLY A 9 40.41 8.99 7.28
CA GLY A 9 41.23 7.83 7.63
C GLY A 9 41.47 6.84 6.46
N LEU A 10 40.47 6.65 5.63
CA LEU A 10 40.58 5.85 4.40
C LEU A 10 41.41 6.58 3.33
N LYS A 11 41.25 7.89 3.15
CA LYS A 11 42.07 8.69 2.24
C LYS A 11 43.55 8.66 2.61
N SER A 12 43.86 8.76 3.90
CA SER A 12 45.24 8.70 4.41
C SER A 12 45.89 7.32 4.20
N LYS A 13 45.13 6.23 4.35
CA LYS A 13 45.63 4.88 4.10
C LYS A 13 45.85 4.58 2.61
N ILE A 14 45.05 5.19 1.73
CA ILE A 14 45.20 5.03 0.28
C ILE A 14 46.40 5.81 -0.27
N GLN A 15 46.76 6.94 0.34
CA GLN A 15 47.93 7.72 -0.05
C GLN A 15 49.28 7.08 0.36
N GLY A 16 49.27 6.11 1.27
CA GLY A 16 50.47 5.36 1.71
C GLY A 16 50.80 4.10 0.92
N PHE A 17 50.01 3.72 -0.05
CA PHE A 17 50.24 2.52 -0.89
C PHE A 17 51.03 2.93 -2.14
N VAL A 18 52.34 2.88 -2.06
CA VAL A 18 53.26 2.91 -3.22
C VAL A 18 53.47 1.47 -3.68
N VAL A 19 52.94 1.12 -4.84
CA VAL A 19 53.19 -0.17 -5.49
C VAL A 19 54.25 0.03 -6.54
N GLU A 20 55.39 -0.63 -6.36
CA GLU A 20 56.44 -0.83 -7.38
C GLU A 20 55.96 -1.89 -8.33
N ASP A 21 55.25 -1.57 -9.37
CA ASP A 21 55.38 -2.12 -10.71
C ASP A 21 54.33 -1.46 -11.67
N GLY A 22 54.81 -1.02 -12.80
CA GLY A 22 54.16 -0.02 -13.65
C GLY A 22 53.21 -0.57 -14.71
N SER A 23 52.28 -1.46 -14.39
CA SER A 23 51.23 -1.81 -15.35
C SER A 23 49.93 -2.17 -14.62
N ASP A 24 48.99 -1.30 -14.68
CA ASP A 24 47.55 -1.47 -14.34
C ASP A 24 46.97 -0.64 -13.18
N MET A 25 47.73 0.26 -12.58
CA MET A 25 47.22 1.12 -11.50
C MET A 25 46.19 2.19 -12.00
N GLY A 26 46.32 2.59 -13.25
CA GLY A 26 45.38 3.56 -13.85
C GLY A 26 43.97 2.99 -13.97
N SER A 27 43.83 1.75 -14.36
CA SER A 27 42.53 1.07 -14.48
C SER A 27 41.94 0.72 -13.12
N LEU A 28 42.76 0.36 -12.13
CA LEU A 28 42.33 0.07 -10.77
C LEU A 28 41.83 1.34 -10.04
N VAL A 29 42.54 2.45 -10.19
CA VAL A 29 42.12 3.75 -9.64
C VAL A 29 40.86 4.27 -10.34
N GLN A 30 40.76 4.06 -11.66
CA GLN A 30 39.57 4.43 -12.43
C GLN A 30 38.36 3.56 -12.03
N ASN A 31 38.54 2.25 -11.90
CA ASN A 31 37.49 1.33 -11.41
C ASN A 31 37.09 1.61 -9.96
N LEU A 32 38.02 1.96 -9.09
CA LEU A 32 37.73 2.40 -7.72
C LEU A 32 37.01 3.75 -7.69
N LYS A 33 37.40 4.72 -8.53
CA LYS A 33 36.68 5.99 -8.66
C LYS A 33 35.27 5.80 -9.18
N THR A 34 35.07 4.96 -10.19
CA THR A 34 33.74 4.64 -10.71
C THR A 34 32.91 3.91 -9.66
N ARG A 35 33.47 2.93 -8.96
CA ARG A 35 32.77 2.26 -7.85
C ARG A 35 32.50 3.17 -6.65
N ILE A 36 33.34 4.16 -6.36
CA ILE A 36 33.10 5.16 -5.30
C ILE A 36 32.07 6.19 -5.77
N GLN A 37 32.01 6.51 -7.06
CA GLN A 37 30.97 7.36 -7.64
C GLN A 37 29.62 6.63 -7.77
N ASP A 38 29.64 5.35 -8.09
CA ASP A 38 28.46 4.46 -8.08
C ASP A 38 28.05 4.05 -6.65
N PHE A 39 28.97 4.14 -5.69
CA PHE A 39 28.71 4.06 -4.26
C PHE A 39 28.30 5.45 -3.73
N GLN A 40 27.40 6.13 -4.41
CA GLN A 40 26.40 6.90 -3.72
C GLN A 40 25.57 5.87 -2.96
N SER A 41 25.96 5.59 -1.71
CA SER A 41 25.05 5.03 -0.77
C SER A 41 23.90 6.03 -0.70
N VAL A 42 22.86 5.75 -1.44
CA VAL A 42 21.52 6.10 -1.05
C VAL A 42 21.27 5.28 0.22
N GLY A 43 21.94 5.65 1.29
CA GLY A 43 21.44 5.42 2.60
C GLY A 43 20.20 6.31 2.64
N GLU A 44 19.07 5.80 2.18
CA GLU A 44 17.79 6.31 2.62
C GLU A 44 17.89 6.22 4.14
N VAL A 45 18.06 7.37 4.77
CA VAL A 45 17.95 7.49 6.22
C VAL A 45 16.48 7.22 6.48
N GLN A 46 16.16 5.96 6.70
CA GLN A 46 14.82 5.56 7.08
C GLN A 46 14.54 6.21 8.43
N GLU A 47 13.62 7.14 8.42
CA GLU A 47 13.18 7.79 9.64
C GLU A 47 12.43 6.76 10.49
N ILE A 48 12.89 6.57 11.70
CA ILE A 48 12.41 5.56 12.64
C ILE A 48 11.64 6.27 13.74
N GLY A 49 10.40 5.84 13.95
CA GLY A 49 9.57 6.24 15.09
C GLY A 49 9.44 5.13 16.13
N ARG A 50 8.85 5.48 17.26
CA ARG A 50 8.49 4.53 18.34
C ARG A 50 7.04 4.70 18.74
N ILE A 51 6.38 3.59 18.99
CA ILE A 51 4.99 3.58 19.47
C ILE A 51 4.97 4.18 20.90
N LEU A 52 4.15 5.21 21.08
CA LEU A 52 3.82 5.78 22.40
C LEU A 52 2.67 5.02 23.07
N SER A 53 1.64 4.69 22.28
CA SER A 53 0.49 3.90 22.69
C SER A 53 -0.13 3.21 21.51
N VAL A 54 -0.75 2.06 21.74
CA VAL A 54 -1.48 1.30 20.73
C VAL A 54 -2.73 0.71 21.35
N GLY A 55 -3.85 0.78 20.63
CA GLY A 55 -5.14 0.22 21.04
C GLY A 55 -6.25 0.63 20.09
N ASP A 56 -7.29 -0.19 20.03
CA ASP A 56 -8.47 0.03 19.19
C ASP A 56 -8.15 0.26 17.70
N GLY A 57 -7.09 -0.39 17.20
CA GLY A 57 -6.65 -0.25 15.80
C GLY A 57 -5.92 1.07 15.49
N ILE A 58 -5.53 1.84 16.51
CA ILE A 58 -4.81 3.11 16.38
C ILE A 58 -3.46 3.01 17.10
N ALA A 59 -2.41 3.52 16.48
CA ALA A 59 -1.09 3.69 17.09
C ALA A 59 -0.70 5.17 17.11
N GLN A 60 -0.24 5.65 18.26
CA GLN A 60 0.42 6.95 18.41
C GLN A 60 1.93 6.72 18.35
N ILE A 61 2.61 7.45 17.46
CA ILE A 61 4.02 7.24 17.16
C ILE A 61 4.77 8.55 17.38
N GLN A 62 5.95 8.49 17.97
CA GLN A 62 6.86 9.61 18.12
C GLN A 62 8.09 9.42 17.23
N GLY A 63 8.64 10.52 16.69
CA GLY A 63 9.90 10.50 15.95
C GLY A 63 9.76 10.31 14.44
N LEU A 64 8.54 10.46 13.89
CA LEU A 64 8.28 10.51 12.45
C LEU A 64 7.98 11.95 12.02
N ASP A 65 8.95 12.85 12.18
CA ASP A 65 8.75 14.30 12.02
C ASP A 65 8.46 14.73 10.57
N ARG A 66 8.84 13.89 9.61
CA ARG A 66 8.63 14.14 8.18
C ARG A 66 7.46 13.33 7.60
N ALA A 67 6.71 12.61 8.42
CA ALA A 67 5.57 11.85 7.95
C ALA A 67 4.52 12.77 7.33
N VAL A 68 3.86 12.31 6.29
CA VAL A 68 2.77 13.03 5.64
C VAL A 68 1.45 12.29 5.81
N TYR A 69 0.35 13.03 5.78
CA TYR A 69 -0.99 12.45 5.82
C TYR A 69 -1.20 11.46 4.68
N GLY A 70 -1.78 10.28 4.97
CA GLY A 70 -2.00 9.22 4.00
C GLY A 70 -0.77 8.36 3.69
N GLU A 71 0.38 8.63 4.34
CA GLU A 71 1.59 7.82 4.15
C GLU A 71 1.46 6.46 4.84
N LEU A 72 1.97 5.41 4.19
CA LEU A 72 2.14 4.10 4.81
C LEU A 72 3.37 4.07 5.70
N VAL A 73 3.22 3.48 6.87
CA VAL A 73 4.29 3.15 7.80
C VAL A 73 4.29 1.65 8.06
N GLU A 74 5.45 1.10 8.33
CA GLU A 74 5.64 -0.32 8.62
C GLU A 74 6.13 -0.51 10.05
N PHE A 75 5.46 -1.39 10.78
CA PHE A 75 5.81 -1.78 12.14
C PHE A 75 6.77 -2.97 12.12
N GLU A 76 7.58 -3.13 13.15
CA GLU A 76 8.55 -4.23 13.26
C GLU A 76 7.94 -5.63 13.13
N THR A 77 6.63 -5.76 13.36
CA THR A 77 5.86 -7.01 13.21
C THR A 77 5.45 -7.28 11.76
N GLY A 78 5.75 -6.36 10.81
CA GLY A 78 5.29 -6.42 9.42
C GLY A 78 3.86 -5.90 9.21
N VAL A 79 3.17 -5.48 10.28
CA VAL A 79 1.88 -4.80 10.17
C VAL A 79 2.10 -3.43 9.54
N GLN A 80 1.22 -3.04 8.64
CA GLN A 80 1.23 -1.70 8.04
C GLN A 80 0.20 -0.80 8.70
N GLY A 81 0.48 0.49 8.72
CA GLY A 81 -0.44 1.51 9.18
C GLY A 81 -0.46 2.70 8.23
N MET A 82 -1.53 3.46 8.26
CA MET A 82 -1.68 4.68 7.49
C MET A 82 -1.73 5.89 8.43
N VAL A 83 -0.91 6.89 8.13
CA VAL A 83 -0.87 8.15 8.87
C VAL A 83 -2.16 8.93 8.64
N MET A 84 -2.90 9.21 9.73
CA MET A 84 -4.18 9.93 9.66
C MET A 84 -4.21 11.18 10.53
N ASP A 85 -3.27 11.34 11.46
CA ASP A 85 -3.15 12.53 12.30
C ASP A 85 -1.70 12.95 12.43
N LEU A 86 -1.46 14.26 12.31
CA LEU A 86 -0.16 14.88 12.45
C LEU A 86 -0.22 15.92 13.56
N SER A 87 0.17 15.51 14.74
CA SER A 87 0.29 16.39 15.90
C SER A 87 1.73 16.90 16.06
N ARG A 88 1.93 17.90 16.91
CA ARG A 88 3.24 18.54 17.08
C ARG A 88 4.35 17.57 17.53
N ASN A 89 4.02 16.59 18.34
CA ASN A 89 4.96 15.67 18.99
C ASN A 89 4.66 14.19 18.70
N SER A 90 3.64 13.89 17.94
CA SER A 90 3.22 12.52 17.64
C SER A 90 2.48 12.43 16.31
N VAL A 91 2.53 11.26 15.72
CA VAL A 91 1.82 10.90 14.50
C VAL A 91 0.82 9.81 14.85
N GLY A 92 -0.46 10.04 14.53
CA GLY A 92 -1.52 9.06 14.69
C GLY A 92 -1.67 8.21 13.44
N CYS A 93 -1.60 6.89 13.60
CA CYS A 93 -1.75 5.94 12.52
C CYS A 93 -2.92 4.99 12.77
N VAL A 94 -3.70 4.71 11.73
CA VAL A 94 -4.66 3.61 11.73
C VAL A 94 -3.96 2.34 11.28
N LEU A 95 -4.09 1.26 12.05
CA LEU A 95 -3.50 -0.02 11.73
C LEU A 95 -4.30 -0.71 10.61
N LEU A 96 -3.63 -1.18 9.59
CA LEU A 96 -4.22 -1.92 8.46
C LEU A 96 -4.01 -3.44 8.62
N GLY A 97 -4.00 -3.91 9.86
CA GLY A 97 -3.81 -5.30 10.24
C GLY A 97 -4.14 -5.55 11.71
N GLN A 98 -3.81 -6.74 12.20
CA GLN A 98 -4.01 -7.07 13.60
C GLN A 98 -2.94 -6.40 14.47
N GLU A 99 -3.36 -5.80 15.57
CA GLU A 99 -2.46 -5.16 16.55
C GLU A 99 -1.66 -6.14 17.41
N ALA A 100 -1.92 -7.44 17.24
CA ALA A 100 -1.25 -8.48 18.03
C ALA A 100 0.28 -8.43 17.85
N GLY A 101 0.98 -8.28 18.99
CA GLY A 101 2.45 -8.18 19.01
C GLY A 101 2.99 -6.76 18.98
N LEU A 102 2.18 -5.75 18.70
CA LEU A 102 2.57 -4.35 18.81
C LEU A 102 2.55 -3.91 20.28
N ARG A 103 3.58 -3.17 20.71
CA ARG A 103 3.73 -2.70 22.09
C ARG A 103 4.28 -1.27 22.08
N GLU A 104 4.10 -0.59 23.19
CA GLU A 104 4.79 0.68 23.44
C GLU A 104 6.31 0.49 23.31
N GLY A 105 6.97 1.42 22.65
CA GLY A 105 8.39 1.36 22.34
C GLY A 105 8.77 0.56 21.09
N SER A 106 7.85 -0.22 20.48
CA SER A 106 8.10 -0.92 19.20
C SER A 106 8.48 0.06 18.11
N ILE A 107 9.32 -0.41 17.20
CA ILE A 107 9.87 0.39 16.10
C ILE A 107 8.85 0.51 14.96
N VAL A 108 8.78 1.70 14.39
CA VAL A 108 7.98 2.01 13.21
C VAL A 108 8.84 2.72 12.20
N THR A 109 8.78 2.28 10.95
CA THR A 109 9.59 2.82 9.85
C THR A 109 8.68 3.48 8.82
N ARG A 110 9.07 4.65 8.32
CA ARG A 110 8.40 5.31 7.20
C ARG A 110 8.68 4.57 5.91
N THR A 111 7.66 4.46 5.06
CA THR A 111 7.83 3.94 3.69
C THR A 111 8.11 5.04 2.67
N GLY A 112 7.80 6.31 3.00
CA GLY A 112 7.90 7.44 2.08
C GLY A 112 6.88 7.38 0.93
N ARG A 113 5.92 6.47 0.98
CA ARG A 113 4.90 6.27 -0.06
C ARG A 113 3.49 6.50 0.50
N PRO A 114 2.60 7.11 -0.27
CA PRO A 114 1.19 7.15 0.10
C PRO A 114 0.62 5.74 0.13
N ALA A 115 -0.49 5.56 0.86
CA ALA A 115 -1.22 4.31 0.86
C ALA A 115 -1.75 4.04 -0.55
N ASP A 116 -1.23 3.00 -1.18
CA ASP A 116 -1.58 2.57 -2.54
C ASP A 116 -1.91 1.08 -2.58
N VAL A 117 -2.64 0.68 -3.61
CA VAL A 117 -3.00 -0.72 -3.84
C VAL A 117 -2.61 -1.13 -5.26
N PRO A 118 -2.19 -2.39 -5.46
CA PRO A 118 -1.95 -2.92 -6.79
C PRO A 118 -3.25 -2.92 -7.61
N VAL A 119 -3.14 -2.61 -8.89
CA VAL A 119 -4.26 -2.60 -9.84
C VAL A 119 -3.89 -3.34 -11.12
N GLY A 120 -4.88 -3.53 -11.99
CA GLY A 120 -4.70 -4.14 -13.30
C GLY A 120 -5.35 -5.53 -13.42
N GLU A 121 -5.22 -6.12 -14.60
CA GLU A 121 -5.85 -7.42 -14.94
C GLU A 121 -5.39 -8.58 -14.06
N ALA A 122 -4.18 -8.49 -13.48
CA ALA A 122 -3.65 -9.50 -12.57
C ALA A 122 -4.47 -9.65 -11.27
N MET A 123 -5.35 -8.68 -10.98
CA MET A 123 -6.28 -8.72 -9.84
C MET A 123 -7.55 -9.52 -10.12
N LEU A 124 -7.85 -9.82 -11.39
CA LEU A 124 -9.07 -10.55 -11.76
C LEU A 124 -9.00 -11.99 -11.25
N GLY A 125 -10.10 -12.43 -10.63
CA GLY A 125 -10.21 -13.75 -10.04
C GLY A 125 -9.43 -13.96 -8.74
N ARG A 126 -8.90 -12.88 -8.13
CA ARG A 126 -8.14 -12.93 -6.89
C ARG A 126 -8.97 -12.48 -5.69
N VAL A 127 -8.59 -12.98 -4.52
CA VAL A 127 -9.10 -12.53 -3.22
C VAL A 127 -7.96 -11.86 -2.47
N VAL A 128 -8.15 -10.61 -2.11
CA VAL A 128 -7.13 -9.76 -1.51
C VAL A 128 -7.65 -9.04 -0.27
N ASP A 129 -6.73 -8.60 0.58
CA ASP A 129 -7.03 -7.67 1.67
C ASP A 129 -7.13 -6.21 1.18
N ALA A 130 -7.29 -5.28 2.12
CA ALA A 130 -7.43 -3.84 1.83
C ALA A 130 -6.17 -3.22 1.20
N LEU A 131 -5.01 -3.85 1.32
CA LEU A 131 -3.74 -3.41 0.74
C LEU A 131 -3.39 -4.18 -0.55
N GLY A 132 -4.29 -5.04 -1.03
CA GLY A 132 -4.06 -5.87 -2.21
C GLY A 132 -3.18 -7.09 -1.97
N GLN A 133 -2.94 -7.47 -0.71
CA GLN A 133 -2.22 -8.69 -0.38
C GLN A 133 -3.12 -9.91 -0.63
N PRO A 134 -2.62 -10.94 -1.32
CA PRO A 134 -3.44 -12.09 -1.66
C PRO A 134 -3.81 -12.95 -0.43
N LEU A 135 -5.10 -13.24 -0.28
CA LEU A 135 -5.65 -14.10 0.76
C LEU A 135 -6.07 -15.49 0.24
N ASP A 136 -6.03 -15.69 -1.07
CA ASP A 136 -6.55 -16.89 -1.78
C ASP A 136 -5.57 -18.06 -1.86
N GLY A 137 -4.34 -17.90 -1.36
CA GLY A 137 -3.31 -18.94 -1.44
C GLY A 137 -2.73 -19.17 -2.84
N MET A 138 -3.08 -18.37 -3.85
CA MET A 138 -2.61 -18.51 -5.22
C MET A 138 -1.26 -17.81 -5.49
N GLY A 139 -0.56 -17.40 -4.44
CA GLY A 139 0.74 -16.75 -4.52
C GLY A 139 0.66 -15.24 -4.82
N PRO A 140 1.82 -14.57 -4.93
CA PRO A 140 1.88 -13.11 -5.07
C PRO A 140 1.29 -12.63 -6.39
N ILE A 141 0.66 -11.46 -6.35
CA ILE A 141 0.12 -10.78 -7.52
C ILE A 141 1.24 -9.99 -8.18
N ARG A 142 1.53 -10.29 -9.44
CA ARG A 142 2.57 -9.59 -10.21
C ARG A 142 1.94 -8.47 -11.02
N THR A 143 2.01 -7.27 -10.51
CA THR A 143 1.64 -6.04 -11.23
C THR A 143 2.68 -4.96 -10.93
N THR A 144 2.88 -4.07 -11.88
CA THR A 144 3.73 -2.88 -11.73
C THR A 144 2.90 -1.61 -11.53
N GLU A 145 1.59 -1.74 -11.67
CA GLU A 145 0.67 -0.61 -11.56
C GLU A 145 0.07 -0.55 -10.16
N THR A 146 0.10 0.63 -9.55
CA THR A 146 -0.55 0.92 -8.26
C THR A 146 -1.43 2.15 -8.39
N ARG A 147 -2.42 2.27 -7.51
CA ARG A 147 -3.25 3.46 -7.36
C ARG A 147 -3.36 3.86 -5.89
N PRO A 148 -3.31 5.16 -5.59
CA PRO A 148 -3.60 5.64 -4.25
C PRO A 148 -4.98 5.18 -3.78
N ILE A 149 -5.09 4.79 -2.50
CA ILE A 149 -6.37 4.42 -1.88
C ILE A 149 -7.31 5.63 -1.86
N GLU A 150 -6.77 6.80 -1.53
CA GLU A 150 -7.51 8.06 -1.58
C GLU A 150 -7.40 8.68 -2.98
N HIS A 151 -8.53 8.84 -3.63
CA HIS A 151 -8.64 9.46 -4.94
C HIS A 151 -9.88 10.35 -4.98
N GLU A 152 -9.73 11.53 -5.58
CA GLU A 152 -10.85 12.44 -5.77
C GLU A 152 -11.94 11.80 -6.66
N ALA A 153 -13.18 11.79 -6.17
CA ALA A 153 -14.29 11.24 -6.91
C ALA A 153 -14.63 12.11 -8.12
N SER A 154 -15.05 11.48 -9.23
CA SER A 154 -15.52 12.20 -10.41
C SER A 154 -16.67 13.12 -10.08
N GLY A 155 -16.58 14.38 -10.51
CA GLY A 155 -17.62 15.38 -10.33
C GLY A 155 -18.92 15.05 -11.08
N VAL A 156 -20.01 15.73 -10.73
CA VAL A 156 -21.33 15.50 -11.34
C VAL A 156 -21.31 15.72 -12.86
N ILE A 157 -20.54 16.70 -13.33
CA ILE A 157 -20.47 17.06 -14.77
C ILE A 157 -19.76 15.97 -15.60
N SER A 158 -18.81 15.25 -15.01
CA SER A 158 -18.04 14.21 -15.70
C SER A 158 -18.71 12.83 -15.70
N ARG A 159 -19.86 12.69 -15.03
CA ARG A 159 -20.59 11.43 -14.95
C ARG A 159 -21.58 11.30 -16.08
N GLU A 160 -21.62 10.13 -16.70
CA GLU A 160 -22.63 9.79 -17.67
C GLU A 160 -23.99 9.54 -17.00
N PRO A 161 -25.12 9.84 -17.65
CA PRO A 161 -26.44 9.53 -17.15
C PRO A 161 -26.67 8.01 -17.10
N VAL A 162 -27.44 7.55 -16.12
CA VAL A 162 -27.82 6.13 -16.00
C VAL A 162 -28.92 5.84 -17.03
N ASN A 163 -28.56 5.25 -18.16
CA ASN A 163 -29.45 4.98 -19.29
C ASN A 163 -29.40 3.54 -19.81
N ALA A 164 -28.52 2.71 -19.26
CA ALA A 164 -28.37 1.31 -19.64
C ALA A 164 -28.79 0.40 -18.48
N PRO A 165 -29.70 -0.58 -18.68
CA PRO A 165 -30.09 -1.49 -17.62
C PRO A 165 -28.98 -2.49 -17.28
N LEU A 166 -28.88 -2.84 -16.00
CA LEU A 166 -28.11 -3.97 -15.50
C LEU A 166 -29.06 -5.16 -15.33
N GLN A 167 -28.82 -6.24 -16.04
CA GLN A 167 -29.61 -7.48 -15.91
C GLN A 167 -29.13 -8.22 -14.65
N THR A 168 -29.92 -8.21 -13.59
CA THR A 168 -29.59 -8.94 -12.36
C THR A 168 -29.87 -10.43 -12.47
N GLY A 169 -30.73 -10.84 -13.41
CA GLY A 169 -31.23 -12.20 -13.55
C GLY A 169 -32.31 -12.56 -12.53
N ILE A 170 -32.71 -11.61 -11.70
CA ILE A 170 -33.79 -11.78 -10.71
C ILE A 170 -35.05 -11.13 -11.28
N LEU A 171 -36.01 -11.93 -11.73
CA LEU A 171 -37.21 -11.46 -12.42
C LEU A 171 -37.96 -10.33 -11.69
N ALA A 172 -38.08 -10.44 -10.37
CA ALA A 172 -38.76 -9.42 -9.57
C ALA A 172 -38.07 -8.05 -9.62
N ILE A 173 -36.74 -8.03 -9.69
CA ILE A 173 -35.97 -6.80 -9.81
C ILE A 173 -36.04 -6.29 -11.24
N ASP A 174 -35.66 -7.12 -12.21
CA ASP A 174 -35.52 -6.72 -13.60
C ASP A 174 -36.85 -6.25 -14.23
N ALA A 175 -38.00 -6.84 -13.78
CA ALA A 175 -39.30 -6.51 -14.32
C ALA A 175 -40.00 -5.34 -13.61
N MET A 176 -39.79 -5.15 -12.31
CA MET A 176 -40.53 -4.16 -11.52
C MET A 176 -39.71 -2.96 -11.09
N ILE A 177 -38.44 -3.18 -10.76
CA ILE A 177 -37.54 -2.15 -10.22
C ILE A 177 -36.17 -2.30 -10.88
N PRO A 178 -36.06 -2.10 -12.20
CA PRO A 178 -34.81 -2.32 -12.94
C PRO A 178 -33.69 -1.43 -12.43
N ILE A 179 -32.53 -2.01 -12.30
CA ILE A 179 -31.29 -1.31 -11.88
C ILE A 179 -30.54 -0.87 -13.12
N GLY A 180 -30.04 0.37 -13.13
CA GLY A 180 -29.23 0.89 -14.20
C GLY A 180 -27.73 0.79 -13.91
N ARG A 181 -26.92 0.65 -14.96
CA ARG A 181 -25.46 0.71 -14.85
C ARG A 181 -25.03 2.09 -14.36
N GLY A 182 -24.27 2.13 -13.25
CA GLY A 182 -23.87 3.35 -12.57
C GLY A 182 -24.83 3.78 -11.43
N GLN A 183 -25.91 3.04 -11.21
CA GLN A 183 -26.83 3.30 -10.10
C GLN A 183 -26.26 2.80 -8.77
N ARG A 184 -26.67 3.44 -7.67
CA ARG A 184 -26.40 3.01 -6.30
C ARG A 184 -27.66 2.41 -5.71
N GLU A 185 -27.57 1.16 -5.27
CA GLU A 185 -28.67 0.44 -4.65
C GLU A 185 -28.36 0.07 -3.21
N LEU A 186 -29.37 0.12 -2.37
CA LEU A 186 -29.33 -0.34 -0.99
C LEU A 186 -30.14 -1.62 -0.84
N ILE A 187 -29.47 -2.71 -0.42
CA ILE A 187 -30.12 -3.97 -0.05
C ILE A 187 -30.15 -4.05 1.48
N ILE A 188 -31.31 -3.82 2.07
CA ILE A 188 -31.49 -3.78 3.52
C ILE A 188 -32.47 -4.86 3.98
N GLY A 189 -32.25 -5.42 5.17
CA GLY A 189 -33.10 -6.44 5.78
C GLY A 189 -32.41 -7.03 7.02
N ASP A 190 -33.13 -7.86 7.76
CA ASP A 190 -32.61 -8.56 8.93
C ASP A 190 -31.55 -9.60 8.59
N ARG A 191 -30.97 -10.18 9.63
CA ARG A 191 -29.99 -11.28 9.44
C ARG A 191 -30.64 -12.45 8.70
N GLN A 192 -29.86 -13.07 7.78
CA GLN A 192 -30.25 -14.27 7.02
C GLN A 192 -31.48 -14.11 6.11
N THR A 193 -31.82 -12.90 5.68
CA THR A 193 -32.94 -12.61 4.77
C THR A 193 -32.57 -12.71 3.29
N GLY A 194 -31.38 -13.18 2.95
CA GLY A 194 -30.97 -13.36 1.56
C GLY A 194 -30.31 -12.15 0.89
N LYS A 195 -29.94 -11.09 1.63
CA LYS A 195 -29.26 -9.90 1.07
C LYS A 195 -28.03 -10.24 0.24
N THR A 196 -27.15 -11.05 0.80
CA THR A 196 -25.93 -11.51 0.11
C THR A 196 -26.25 -12.39 -1.10
N ALA A 197 -27.30 -13.21 -1.03
CA ALA A 197 -27.72 -14.04 -2.14
C ALA A 197 -28.09 -13.20 -3.37
N ILE A 198 -28.85 -12.12 -3.18
CA ILE A 198 -29.17 -11.17 -4.27
C ILE A 198 -27.90 -10.64 -4.94
N ALA A 199 -26.92 -10.19 -4.15
CA ALA A 199 -25.67 -9.68 -4.68
C ALA A 199 -24.86 -10.74 -5.43
N VAL A 200 -24.74 -11.95 -4.85
CA VAL A 200 -23.99 -13.06 -5.46
C VAL A 200 -24.68 -13.55 -6.74
N ASP A 201 -26.00 -13.72 -6.73
CA ASP A 201 -26.75 -14.14 -7.92
C ASP A 201 -26.61 -13.11 -9.05
N THR A 202 -26.67 -11.82 -8.72
CA THR A 202 -26.42 -10.75 -9.69
C THR A 202 -25.03 -10.84 -10.31
N ILE A 203 -23.98 -11.10 -9.50
CA ILE A 203 -22.61 -11.30 -9.98
C ILE A 203 -22.50 -12.51 -10.90
N LEU A 204 -23.09 -13.64 -10.51
CA LEU A 204 -23.07 -14.87 -11.29
C LEU A 204 -23.76 -14.70 -12.66
N ASN A 205 -24.82 -13.90 -12.71
CA ASN A 205 -25.56 -13.60 -13.94
C ASN A 205 -24.83 -12.64 -14.88
N GLN A 206 -23.73 -12.01 -14.45
CA GLN A 206 -22.88 -11.19 -15.34
C GLN A 206 -21.89 -12.03 -16.16
N LYS A 207 -21.87 -13.34 -16.01
CA LYS A 207 -20.95 -14.19 -16.75
C LYS A 207 -21.24 -14.11 -18.26
N GLY A 208 -20.26 -13.59 -19.01
CA GLY A 208 -20.38 -13.42 -20.47
C GLY A 208 -20.92 -12.05 -20.91
N GLU A 209 -21.24 -11.14 -19.97
CA GLU A 209 -21.82 -9.82 -20.24
C GLU A 209 -20.78 -8.70 -20.32
N ASP A 210 -19.50 -9.02 -20.38
CA ASP A 210 -18.39 -8.04 -20.37
C ASP A 210 -18.45 -7.05 -19.19
N VAL A 211 -18.70 -7.59 -18.00
CA VAL A 211 -18.81 -6.85 -16.74
C VAL A 211 -17.80 -7.37 -15.74
N ILE A 212 -16.97 -6.47 -15.20
CA ILE A 212 -16.07 -6.77 -14.08
C ILE A 212 -16.87 -6.62 -12.79
N CYS A 213 -16.91 -7.69 -11.99
CA CYS A 213 -17.60 -7.73 -10.71
C CYS A 213 -16.59 -7.64 -9.57
N ILE A 214 -16.81 -6.75 -8.62
CA ILE A 214 -16.00 -6.60 -7.42
C ILE A 214 -16.89 -6.78 -6.20
N TYR A 215 -16.55 -7.77 -5.36
CA TYR A 215 -17.23 -8.00 -4.09
C TYR A 215 -16.36 -7.55 -2.93
N VAL A 216 -16.87 -6.65 -2.12
CA VAL A 216 -16.17 -6.12 -0.93
C VAL A 216 -16.87 -6.61 0.33
N ALA A 217 -16.16 -7.42 1.14
CA ALA A 217 -16.65 -7.94 2.41
C ALA A 217 -16.06 -7.14 3.57
N ILE A 218 -16.93 -6.49 4.36
CA ILE A 218 -16.52 -5.71 5.53
C ILE A 218 -17.24 -6.27 6.77
N GLY A 219 -16.47 -6.63 7.81
CA GLY A 219 -17.00 -7.16 9.05
C GLY A 219 -17.70 -8.53 8.92
N GLN A 220 -17.39 -9.27 7.88
CA GLN A 220 -17.89 -10.64 7.66
C GLN A 220 -16.86 -11.67 8.14
N LYS A 221 -17.35 -12.87 8.46
CA LYS A 221 -16.48 -14.01 8.77
C LYS A 221 -15.87 -14.59 7.51
#